data_ffc7231cec8dca3775d12d45e353aa48
#
_entry.id   ffc7231cec8dca3775d12d45e353aa48
#
_cell.length_a   1.000
_cell.length_b   1.000
_cell.length_c   1.000
_cell.angle_alpha   90.00
_cell.angle_beta   90.00
_cell.angle_gamma   90.00
#
_symmetry.space_group_name_H-M   'P 1'
#
loop_
_entity.id
_entity.type
_entity.pdbx_description
1 polymer ?
#
loop_
_entity_poly.entity_id
_entity_poly.type
_entity_poly.pdbx_seq_one_letter_code
_entity_poly.pdbx_strand_id
1 'polypeptide(L)'
;MTEETKQWYMEYKIHKNRPGLLGDIASMLGILGVNILTINGVEGERRGMLLETDDDEKIRILGDTLKKASNITVTALRAPRLVDILAVRHGRYIDRDSDDRKTFRFTRDELGLLVDFLGEVLK
;
A
#
# COMPACT_ATOMS: atom_id res chain seq x y z
N MET A 1 9.94 -16.93 -20.17
CA MET A 1 8.66 -16.21 -19.98
C MET A 1 8.71 -15.55 -18.63
N THR A 2 8.70 -14.24 -18.59
CA THR A 2 8.66 -13.51 -17.34
C THR A 2 7.25 -13.58 -16.77
N GLU A 3 7.11 -14.10 -15.58
CA GLU A 3 5.84 -14.05 -14.88
C GLU A 3 5.50 -12.59 -14.60
N GLU A 4 4.29 -12.20 -14.97
CA GLU A 4 3.81 -10.86 -14.66
C GLU A 4 3.49 -10.77 -13.19
N THR A 5 4.18 -9.90 -12.50
CA THR A 5 3.84 -9.57 -11.12
C THR A 5 2.78 -8.49 -11.11
N LYS A 6 1.87 -8.58 -10.15
CA LYS A 6 0.83 -7.58 -9.93
C LYS A 6 1.08 -6.85 -8.64
N GLN A 7 0.76 -5.58 -8.64
CA GLN A 7 0.82 -4.77 -7.44
C GLN A 7 -0.51 -4.79 -6.70
N TRP A 8 -0.42 -4.68 -5.38
CA TRP A 8 -1.56 -4.61 -4.48
C TRP A 8 -1.33 -3.52 -3.47
N TYR A 9 -2.41 -2.85 -3.07
CA TYR A 9 -2.38 -1.89 -1.98
C TYR A 9 -3.02 -2.52 -0.76
N MET A 10 -2.32 -2.46 0.36
CA MET A 10 -2.84 -2.90 1.65
C MET A 10 -2.76 -1.75 2.63
N GLU A 11 -3.88 -1.50 3.31
CA GLU A 11 -3.94 -0.55 4.41
C GLU A 11 -4.49 -1.24 5.64
N TYR A 12 -3.89 -0.99 6.77
CA TYR A 12 -4.39 -1.52 8.02
C TYR A 12 -4.28 -0.49 9.13
N LYS A 13 -5.21 -0.58 10.08
CA LYS A 13 -5.21 0.22 11.29
C LYS A 13 -4.64 -0.60 12.43
N ILE A 14 -3.77 0.01 13.21
CA ILE A 14 -3.12 -0.61 14.35
C ILE A 14 -3.91 -0.24 15.60
N HIS A 15 -4.47 -1.24 16.30
CA HIS A 15 -5.20 -1.03 17.55
C HIS A 15 -4.27 -1.07 18.74
N LYS A 16 -3.28 -1.94 18.69
CA LYS A 16 -2.32 -2.11 19.76
C LYS A 16 -0.94 -2.30 19.16
N ASN A 17 -0.14 -1.25 19.20
CA ASN A 17 1.23 -1.32 18.71
C ASN A 17 2.12 -1.97 19.76
N ARG A 18 3.10 -2.73 19.28
CA ARG A 18 4.11 -3.37 20.11
C ARG A 18 5.42 -3.47 19.35
N PRO A 19 6.55 -3.55 20.06
CA PRO A 19 7.83 -3.82 19.40
C PRO A 19 7.75 -5.10 18.56
N GLY A 20 8.27 -5.05 17.34
CA GLY A 20 8.29 -6.20 16.44
C GLY A 20 7.03 -6.44 15.62
N LEU A 21 5.97 -5.63 15.79
CA LEU A 21 4.73 -5.80 15.01
C LEU A 21 4.98 -5.71 13.51
N LEU A 22 5.71 -4.69 13.08
CA LEU A 22 6.07 -4.54 11.66
C LEU A 22 6.91 -5.72 11.17
N GLY A 23 7.87 -6.16 11.98
CA GLY A 23 8.70 -7.30 11.64
C GLY A 23 7.90 -8.59 11.47
N ASP A 24 6.92 -8.82 12.32
CA ASP A 24 6.04 -9.99 12.22
C ASP A 24 5.21 -9.96 10.94
N ILE A 25 4.66 -8.80 10.61
CA ILE A 25 3.88 -8.65 9.37
C ILE A 25 4.78 -8.85 8.16
N ALA A 26 5.96 -8.23 8.15
CA ALA A 26 6.91 -8.37 7.06
C ALA A 26 7.39 -9.82 6.89
N SER A 27 7.62 -10.53 7.99
CA SER A 27 8.01 -11.94 7.96
C SER A 27 6.91 -12.81 7.37
N MET A 28 5.66 -12.55 7.73
CA MET A 28 4.53 -13.28 7.17
C MET A 28 4.42 -13.07 5.66
N LEU A 29 4.57 -11.82 5.20
CA LEU A 29 4.57 -11.50 3.77
C LEU A 29 5.68 -12.25 3.04
N GLY A 30 6.89 -12.27 3.62
CA GLY A 30 8.03 -13.00 3.05
C GLY A 30 7.78 -14.49 2.95
N ILE A 31 7.20 -15.10 3.98
CA ILE A 31 6.85 -16.53 3.98
C ILE A 31 5.85 -16.85 2.87
N LEU A 32 4.87 -15.96 2.66
CA LEU A 32 3.88 -16.13 1.60
C LEU A 32 4.44 -15.83 0.20
N GLY A 33 5.64 -15.28 0.10
CA GLY A 33 6.22 -14.90 -1.18
C GLY A 33 5.67 -13.60 -1.73
N VAL A 34 5.18 -12.72 -0.86
CA VAL A 34 4.70 -11.39 -1.23
C VAL A 34 5.80 -10.38 -0.93
N ASN A 35 6.19 -9.61 -1.92
CA ASN A 35 7.24 -8.61 -1.78
C ASN A 35 6.66 -7.26 -1.36
N ILE A 36 7.32 -6.58 -0.44
CA ILE A 36 6.96 -5.22 -0.03
C ILE A 36 7.74 -4.25 -0.90
N LEU A 37 7.03 -3.46 -1.71
CA LEU A 37 7.66 -2.45 -2.56
C LEU A 37 7.92 -1.16 -1.80
N THR A 38 6.95 -0.74 -1.00
CA THR A 38 7.10 0.45 -0.17
C THR A 38 6.09 0.43 0.96
N ILE A 39 6.38 1.20 2.00
CA ILE A 39 5.55 1.27 3.19
C ILE A 39 5.53 2.70 3.70
N ASN A 40 4.38 3.14 4.21
CA ASN A 40 4.21 4.46 4.80
C ASN A 40 3.35 4.37 6.06
N GLY A 41 3.52 5.34 6.94
CA GLY A 41 2.73 5.44 8.16
C GLY A 41 3.27 4.62 9.33
N VAL A 42 4.57 4.29 9.33
CA VAL A 42 5.17 3.47 10.39
C VAL A 42 4.99 4.10 11.78
N GLU A 43 4.98 5.42 11.86
CA GLU A 43 4.81 6.14 13.12
C GLU A 43 3.35 6.36 13.51
N GLY A 44 2.41 6.11 12.59
CA GLY A 44 1.00 6.38 12.82
C GLY A 44 0.19 5.15 13.17
N GLU A 45 -1.10 5.37 13.40
CA GLU A 45 -2.05 4.29 13.66
C GLU A 45 -2.45 3.54 12.41
N ARG A 46 -2.30 4.15 11.25
CA ARG A 46 -2.59 3.55 9.94
C ARG A 46 -1.32 3.38 9.16
N ARG A 47 -1.21 2.24 8.51
CA ARG A 47 -0.05 1.91 7.70
C ARG A 47 -0.51 1.47 6.32
N GLY A 48 0.09 2.04 5.29
CA GLY A 48 -0.17 1.67 3.90
C GLY A 48 1.05 1.01 3.29
N MET A 49 0.82 -0.02 2.50
CA MET A 49 1.89 -0.77 1.82
C MET A 49 1.54 -0.98 0.37
N LEU A 50 2.54 -0.87 -0.50
CA LEU A 50 2.46 -1.41 -1.86
C LEU A 50 3.16 -2.76 -1.86
N LEU A 51 2.44 -3.77 -2.31
CA LEU A 51 2.89 -5.15 -2.34
C LEU A 51 2.97 -5.63 -3.78
N GLU A 52 3.79 -6.65 -4.00
CA GLU A 52 3.95 -7.26 -5.32
C GLU A 52 3.92 -8.77 -5.17
N THR A 53 3.13 -9.43 -5.99
CA THR A 53 3.08 -10.89 -6.04
C THR A 53 2.69 -11.34 -7.44
N ASP A 54 3.07 -12.56 -7.77
CA ASP A 54 2.71 -13.22 -9.02
C ASP A 54 1.44 -14.07 -8.91
N ASP A 55 0.85 -14.17 -7.71
CA ASP A 55 -0.24 -15.09 -7.45
C ASP A 55 -1.31 -14.43 -6.55
N ASP A 56 -2.50 -14.25 -7.10
CA ASP A 56 -3.65 -13.67 -6.39
C ASP A 56 -4.05 -14.50 -5.17
N GLU A 57 -3.81 -15.80 -5.20
CA GLU A 57 -4.12 -16.68 -4.08
C GLU A 57 -3.33 -16.32 -2.83
N LYS A 58 -2.09 -15.89 -3.00
CA LYS A 58 -1.26 -15.42 -1.89
C LYS A 58 -1.88 -14.22 -1.20
N ILE A 59 -2.49 -13.32 -1.97
CA ILE A 59 -3.18 -12.14 -1.42
C ILE A 59 -4.43 -12.55 -0.65
N ARG A 60 -5.18 -13.53 -1.15
CA ARG A 60 -6.35 -14.07 -0.45
C ARG A 60 -5.95 -14.67 0.90
N ILE A 61 -4.91 -15.49 0.91
CA ILE A 61 -4.39 -16.10 2.14
C ILE A 61 -3.93 -15.02 3.12
N LEU A 62 -3.22 -14.01 2.62
CA LEU A 62 -2.77 -12.89 3.43
C LEU A 62 -3.96 -12.18 4.10
N GLY A 63 -4.98 -11.85 3.32
CA GLY A 63 -6.17 -11.19 3.84
C GLY A 63 -6.87 -12.00 4.91
N ASP A 64 -7.07 -13.28 4.67
CA ASP A 64 -7.73 -14.19 5.62
C ASP A 64 -6.91 -14.33 6.92
N THR A 65 -5.60 -14.41 6.80
CA THR A 65 -4.71 -14.52 7.96
C THR A 65 -4.74 -13.26 8.79
N LEU A 66 -4.67 -12.09 8.15
CA LEU A 66 -4.66 -10.81 8.85
C LEU A 66 -6.00 -10.48 9.51
N LYS A 67 -7.11 -10.96 8.96
CA LYS A 67 -8.42 -10.79 9.59
C LYS A 67 -8.51 -11.42 10.98
N LYS A 68 -7.68 -12.42 11.25
CA LYS A 68 -7.64 -13.11 12.55
C LYS A 68 -6.72 -12.41 13.54
N ALA A 69 -5.94 -11.45 13.12
CA ALA A 69 -5.03 -10.72 14.00
C ALA A 69 -5.80 -9.75 14.89
N SER A 70 -5.54 -9.78 16.19
CA SER A 70 -6.25 -8.93 17.15
C SER A 70 -5.68 -7.52 17.24
N ASN A 71 -4.43 -7.31 16.81
CA ASN A 71 -3.73 -6.05 16.96
C ASN A 71 -3.99 -5.07 15.83
N ILE A 72 -4.50 -5.56 14.71
CA ILE A 72 -4.71 -4.74 13.51
C ILE A 72 -6.06 -5.06 12.87
N THR A 73 -6.54 -4.11 12.08
CA THR A 73 -7.70 -4.32 11.20
C THR A 73 -7.30 -3.89 9.79
N VAL A 74 -7.39 -4.81 8.84
CA VAL A 74 -7.15 -4.49 7.44
C VAL A 74 -8.31 -3.65 6.93
N THR A 75 -8.04 -2.43 6.50
CA THR A 75 -9.04 -1.49 6.01
C THR A 75 -9.13 -1.48 4.49
N ALA A 76 -8.07 -1.92 3.81
CA ALA A 76 -8.06 -2.06 2.36
C ALA A 76 -7.06 -3.12 1.93
N LEU A 77 -7.44 -3.91 0.94
CA LEU A 77 -6.56 -4.86 0.26
C LEU A 77 -7.11 -5.01 -1.15
N ARG A 78 -6.49 -4.31 -2.10
CA ARG A 78 -7.03 -4.19 -3.45
C ARG A 78 -5.92 -3.86 -4.45
N ALA A 79 -6.26 -3.94 -5.74
CA ALA A 79 -5.40 -3.38 -6.78
C ALA A 79 -5.19 -1.89 -6.49
N PRO A 80 -3.96 -1.36 -6.59
CA PRO A 80 -3.70 0.02 -6.21
C PRO A 80 -4.33 1.00 -7.20
N ARG A 81 -4.96 2.04 -6.65
CA ARG A 81 -5.39 3.20 -7.42
C ARG A 81 -4.27 4.24 -7.39
N LEU A 82 -4.32 5.22 -8.29
CA LEU A 82 -3.33 6.30 -8.30
C LEU A 82 -3.20 6.96 -6.92
N VAL A 83 -4.32 7.22 -6.26
CA VAL A 83 -4.35 7.83 -4.92
C VAL A 83 -3.56 6.97 -3.91
N ASP A 84 -3.71 5.66 -3.97
CA ASP A 84 -3.00 4.74 -3.07
C ASP A 84 -1.49 4.80 -3.29
N ILE A 85 -1.06 4.78 -4.55
CA ILE A 85 0.35 4.85 -4.92
C ILE A 85 0.97 6.17 -4.43
N LEU A 86 0.28 7.28 -4.67
CA LEU A 86 0.75 8.58 -4.25
C LEU A 86 0.83 8.69 -2.73
N ALA A 87 -0.18 8.20 -2.03
CA ALA A 87 -0.20 8.24 -0.57
C ALA A 87 0.94 7.45 0.04
N VAL A 88 1.26 6.27 -0.50
CA VAL A 88 2.33 5.43 0.04
C VAL A 88 3.71 5.98 -0.32
N ARG A 89 3.91 6.41 -1.58
CA ARG A 89 5.23 6.86 -2.04
C ARG A 89 5.59 8.27 -1.60
N HIS A 90 4.59 9.15 -1.47
CA HIS A 90 4.83 10.57 -1.20
C HIS A 90 4.27 11.01 0.15
N GLY A 91 3.73 10.11 0.92
CA GLY A 91 3.20 10.40 2.23
C GLY A 91 1.91 11.24 2.19
N ARG A 92 1.79 12.15 3.13
CA ARG A 92 0.57 12.94 3.31
C ARG A 92 0.46 14.12 2.34
N TYR A 93 0.70 13.88 1.08
CA TYR A 93 0.59 14.97 0.10
C TYR A 93 -0.84 15.50 -0.06
N ILE A 94 -1.85 14.76 0.39
CA ILE A 94 -3.26 15.16 0.34
C ILE A 94 -3.73 15.74 1.68
N ASP A 95 -2.84 16.24 2.49
CA ASP A 95 -3.25 16.92 3.70
C ASP A 95 -3.86 18.27 3.34
N ARG A 96 -5.20 18.35 3.38
CA ARG A 96 -5.95 19.54 3.01
C ARG A 96 -5.71 20.72 3.94
N ASP A 97 -5.17 20.44 5.12
CA ASP A 97 -4.91 21.44 6.14
C ASP A 97 -3.50 22.01 6.06
N SER A 98 -2.71 21.51 5.13
CA SER A 98 -1.34 21.98 4.93
C SER A 98 -1.29 23.05 3.84
N ASP A 99 -0.86 24.25 4.20
CA ASP A 99 -0.58 25.33 3.24
C ASP A 99 0.76 25.14 2.53
N ASP A 100 1.49 24.10 2.86
CA ASP A 100 2.81 23.86 2.29
C ASP A 100 2.73 23.40 0.84
N ARG A 101 3.39 24.13 -0.03
CA ARG A 101 3.57 23.71 -1.40
C ARG A 101 4.57 22.57 -1.41
N LYS A 102 4.11 21.36 -1.70
CA LYS A 102 4.98 20.20 -1.79
C LYS A 102 5.31 19.92 -3.23
N THR A 103 6.59 19.67 -3.50
CA THR A 103 7.03 19.20 -4.80
C THR A 103 6.90 17.68 -4.82
N PHE A 104 6.14 17.16 -5.76
CA PHE A 104 5.99 15.72 -5.94
C PHE A 104 6.90 15.25 -7.05
N ARG A 105 7.62 14.17 -6.79
CA ARG A 105 8.43 13.52 -7.81
C ARG A 105 7.72 12.25 -8.24
N PHE A 106 7.50 12.13 -9.51
CA PHE A 106 6.83 10.98 -10.09
C PHE A 106 7.80 10.20 -10.96
N THR A 107 7.71 8.88 -10.89
CA THR A 107 8.34 8.04 -11.90
C THR A 107 7.58 8.18 -13.21
N ARG A 108 8.19 7.72 -14.31
CA ARG A 108 7.56 7.77 -15.62
C ARG A 108 6.23 7.01 -15.64
N ASP A 109 6.19 5.85 -14.99
CA ASP A 109 4.98 5.04 -14.92
C ASP A 109 3.88 5.73 -14.10
N GLU A 110 4.26 6.37 -13.00
CA GLU A 110 3.33 7.15 -12.18
C GLU A 110 2.74 8.33 -12.96
N LEU A 111 3.56 8.99 -13.80
CA LEU A 111 3.06 10.06 -14.67
C LEU A 111 2.03 9.54 -15.66
N GLY A 112 2.26 8.34 -16.22
CA GLY A 112 1.30 7.69 -17.10
C GLY A 112 -0.04 7.46 -16.40
N LEU A 113 -0.01 6.98 -15.16
CA LEU A 113 -1.22 6.78 -14.37
C LEU A 113 -1.94 8.10 -14.09
N LEU A 114 -1.19 9.16 -13.82
CA LEU A 114 -1.77 10.49 -13.59
C LEU A 114 -2.46 11.02 -14.85
N VAL A 115 -1.83 10.86 -16.01
CA VAL A 115 -2.42 11.27 -17.30
C VAL A 115 -3.71 10.50 -17.56
N ASP A 116 -3.72 9.19 -17.33
CA ASP A 116 -4.91 8.36 -17.51
C ASP A 116 -6.03 8.80 -16.57
N PHE A 117 -5.71 9.06 -15.32
CA PHE A 117 -6.67 9.54 -14.33
C PHE A 117 -7.27 10.88 -14.74
N LEU A 118 -6.44 11.84 -15.17
CA LEU A 118 -6.92 13.14 -15.63
C LEU A 118 -7.80 13.00 -16.87
N GLY A 119 -7.44 12.10 -17.78
CA GLY A 119 -8.27 11.82 -18.94
C GLY A 119 -9.65 11.32 -18.58
N GLU A 120 -9.76 10.48 -17.55
CA GLU A 120 -11.04 9.97 -17.04
C GLU A 120 -11.88 11.09 -16.41
N VAL A 121 -11.26 11.95 -15.61
CA VAL A 121 -11.95 13.03 -14.89
C VAL A 121 -12.44 14.11 -15.85
N LEU A 122 -11.68 14.35 -16.93
CA LEU A 122 -11.99 15.45 -17.88
C LEU A 122 -12.91 15.03 -19.02
N LYS A 123 -13.34 13.79 -19.05
CA LYS A 123 -14.33 13.35 -20.05
C LYS A 123 -15.69 13.97 -19.81
#